data_b08035a6518273b7bd3c4e1db8825e4a
#
_entry.id   b08035a6518273b7bd3c4e1db8825e4a
#
_cell.length_a   1.000
_cell.length_b   1.000
_cell.length_c   1.000
_cell.angle_alpha   90.00
_cell.angle_beta   90.00
_cell.angle_gamma   90.00
#
_symmetry.space_group_name_H-M   'P 1'
#
loop_
_entity.id
_entity.type
_entity.pdbx_description
1 polymer ?
#
loop_
_entity_poly.entity_id
_entity_poly.type
_entity_poly.pdbx_seq_one_letter_code
_entity_poly.pdbx_strand_id
1 'polypeptide(L)'
;MNPFFKLLRVSLGHKVSFKNQISPDEWKRIYDTAKLHAVAGLLYVGIQRLPKELQPPTELMMEWFVLAKKIEQKNKFLNLRAVELTEKFRQDGFRSCILKGQGVARLYPNPYCRQSGDIDIWVEGGRKKVYRYLKGQIGQPLEMEFHHAQYPIFEDAEVEVHFIPANPQWPYSFWQVNRFTKSLEEEQFSHRVELPEGVGEIGVPTAAFDRIYSLAHIYKHFFSEGIGLRQIVDYYYILRQGFTEEERQETVKWLKRIRMYKFARAMMFVQHCVLGLEEQYLLCEPDTKEGNFLMKTIMQGGN
;
A
#
# COMPACT_ATOMS: atom_id res chain seq x y z
N MET A 1 11.69 18.59 13.28
CA MET A 1 10.74 17.82 12.47
C MET A 1 9.59 18.72 12.08
N ASN A 2 9.22 18.75 10.81
CA ASN A 2 8.09 19.51 10.25
C ASN A 2 6.75 19.06 10.91
N PRO A 3 5.77 19.95 11.19
CA PRO A 3 4.46 19.62 11.73
C PRO A 3 3.70 18.53 11.00
N PHE A 4 3.78 18.46 9.67
CA PHE A 4 3.20 17.37 8.87
C PHE A 4 3.69 15.99 9.33
N PHE A 5 5.02 15.77 9.44
CA PHE A 5 5.57 14.49 9.89
C PHE A 5 5.34 14.22 11.36
N LYS A 6 5.21 15.26 12.20
CA LYS A 6 4.78 15.09 13.59
C LYS A 6 3.35 14.53 13.64
N LEU A 7 2.43 15.12 12.87
CA LEU A 7 1.05 14.66 12.78
C LEU A 7 0.99 13.23 12.20
N LEU A 8 1.76 12.93 11.15
CA LEU A 8 1.83 11.59 10.58
C LEU A 8 2.28 10.56 11.64
N ARG A 9 3.30 10.87 12.43
CA ARG A 9 3.72 10.01 13.55
C ARG A 9 2.62 9.82 14.60
N VAL A 10 1.89 10.89 14.97
CA VAL A 10 0.73 10.76 15.87
C VAL A 10 -0.32 9.84 15.26
N SER A 11 -0.55 9.94 13.96
CA SER A 11 -1.48 9.08 13.23
C SER A 11 -1.06 7.61 13.27
N LEU A 12 0.26 7.35 13.21
CA LEU A 12 0.86 6.02 13.33
C LEU A 12 0.90 5.48 14.78
N GLY A 13 0.48 6.28 15.76
CA GLY A 13 0.41 5.88 17.17
C GLY A 13 1.58 6.31 18.05
N HIS A 14 2.53 7.08 17.50
CA HIS A 14 3.66 7.57 18.29
C HIS A 14 3.29 8.76 19.16
N LYS A 15 3.90 8.83 20.34
CA LYS A 15 3.80 10.01 21.21
C LYS A 15 4.72 11.10 20.67
N VAL A 16 4.15 12.22 20.23
CA VAL A 16 4.88 13.36 19.69
C VAL A 16 4.39 14.65 20.35
N SER A 17 5.30 15.50 20.79
CA SER A 17 4.97 16.80 21.36
C SER A 17 5.02 17.90 20.29
N PHE A 18 4.02 18.77 20.32
CA PHE A 18 4.01 20.03 19.57
C PHE A 18 4.41 21.16 20.50
N LYS A 19 5.52 21.84 20.21
CA LYS A 19 6.01 22.95 21.05
C LYS A 19 5.19 24.21 20.90
N ASN A 20 4.58 24.44 19.73
CA ASN A 20 3.81 25.63 19.38
C ASN A 20 2.50 25.21 18.71
N GLN A 21 1.52 26.11 18.75
CA GLN A 21 0.32 25.99 17.92
C GLN A 21 0.69 26.04 16.44
N ILE A 22 -0.06 25.31 15.63
CA ILE A 22 0.08 25.31 14.17
C ILE A 22 -0.82 26.43 13.63
N SER A 23 -0.27 27.32 12.80
CA SER A 23 -1.06 28.41 12.21
C SER A 23 -2.11 27.88 11.23
N PRO A 24 -3.20 28.65 10.99
CA PRO A 24 -4.22 28.27 9.99
C PRO A 24 -3.63 27.98 8.61
N ASP A 25 -2.70 28.81 8.14
CA ASP A 25 -2.02 28.62 6.85
C ASP A 25 -1.17 27.32 6.81
N GLU A 26 -0.53 26.99 7.90
CA GLU A 26 0.25 25.77 8.02
C GLU A 26 -0.67 24.52 8.06
N TRP A 27 -1.83 24.62 8.75
CA TRP A 27 -2.86 23.58 8.69
C TRP A 27 -3.40 23.36 7.28
N LYS A 28 -3.62 24.45 6.52
CA LYS A 28 -4.05 24.35 5.12
C LYS A 28 -3.00 23.63 4.27
N ARG A 29 -1.70 23.97 4.42
CA ARG A 29 -0.61 23.27 3.73
C ARG A 29 -0.54 21.78 4.12
N ILE A 30 -0.74 21.45 5.40
CA ILE A 30 -0.78 20.04 5.85
C ILE A 30 -1.93 19.30 5.18
N TYR A 31 -3.11 19.90 5.11
CA TYR A 31 -4.28 19.32 4.45
C TYR A 31 -4.06 19.07 2.96
N ASP A 32 -3.52 20.05 2.24
CA ASP A 32 -3.26 19.92 0.80
C ASP A 32 -2.17 18.88 0.52
N THR A 33 -1.12 18.84 1.34
CA THR A 33 -0.09 17.79 1.28
C THR A 33 -0.68 16.40 1.56
N ALA A 34 -1.60 16.29 2.53
CA ALA A 34 -2.25 15.04 2.88
C ALA A 34 -3.12 14.49 1.74
N LYS A 35 -3.79 15.37 1.00
CA LYS A 35 -4.55 14.99 -0.21
C LYS A 35 -3.61 14.54 -1.33
N LEU A 36 -2.57 15.32 -1.61
CA LEU A 36 -1.59 15.03 -2.66
C LEU A 36 -0.94 13.65 -2.46
N HIS A 37 -0.64 13.29 -1.23
CA HIS A 37 0.02 12.03 -0.87
C HIS A 37 -0.94 10.90 -0.46
N ALA A 38 -2.26 11.09 -0.63
CA ALA A 38 -3.32 10.13 -0.32
C ALA A 38 -3.27 9.58 1.13
N VAL A 39 -2.95 10.43 2.10
CA VAL A 39 -2.91 10.11 3.54
C VAL A 39 -3.90 10.92 4.38
N ALA A 40 -4.86 11.62 3.74
CA ALA A 40 -5.79 12.52 4.42
C ALA A 40 -6.66 11.77 5.46
N GLY A 41 -7.16 10.57 5.14
CA GLY A 41 -7.92 9.76 6.10
C GLY A 41 -7.11 9.34 7.31
N LEU A 42 -5.85 8.93 7.10
CA LEU A 42 -4.93 8.58 8.19
C LEU A 42 -4.60 9.78 9.07
N LEU A 43 -4.27 10.93 8.47
CA LEU A 43 -3.96 12.15 9.25
C LEU A 43 -5.17 12.66 10.04
N TYR A 44 -6.39 12.46 9.53
CA TYR A 44 -7.60 12.77 10.27
C TYR A 44 -7.69 11.99 11.61
N VAL A 45 -7.34 10.69 11.59
CA VAL A 45 -7.23 9.88 12.80
C VAL A 45 -6.20 10.46 13.77
N GLY A 46 -5.09 10.98 13.27
CA GLY A 46 -4.08 11.68 14.08
C GLY A 46 -4.61 12.98 14.70
N ILE A 47 -5.34 13.78 13.91
CA ILE A 47 -5.95 15.03 14.41
C ILE A 47 -6.91 14.76 15.58
N GLN A 48 -7.71 13.70 15.51
CA GLN A 48 -8.63 13.32 16.58
C GLN A 48 -7.93 12.95 17.90
N ARG A 49 -6.63 12.62 17.86
CA ARG A 49 -5.79 12.33 19.04
C ARG A 49 -5.13 13.57 19.63
N LEU A 50 -5.18 14.70 18.91
CA LEU A 50 -4.60 15.96 19.40
C LEU A 50 -5.53 16.65 20.41
N PRO A 51 -4.98 17.35 21.42
CA PRO A 51 -5.74 18.29 22.23
C PRO A 51 -6.44 19.34 21.35
N LYS A 52 -7.60 19.82 21.78
CA LYS A 52 -8.41 20.77 20.99
C LYS A 52 -7.66 22.03 20.57
N GLU A 53 -6.75 22.52 21.42
CA GLU A 53 -5.93 23.70 21.17
C GLU A 53 -4.92 23.54 20.05
N LEU A 54 -4.61 22.28 19.68
CA LEU A 54 -3.68 21.93 18.62
C LEU A 54 -4.38 21.45 17.33
N GLN A 55 -5.72 21.39 17.33
CA GLN A 55 -6.48 20.96 16.17
C GLN A 55 -6.62 22.09 15.13
N PRO A 56 -6.93 21.76 13.86
CA PRO A 56 -7.15 22.77 12.82
C PRO A 56 -8.37 23.67 13.13
N PRO A 57 -8.45 24.85 12.48
CA PRO A 57 -9.64 25.70 12.55
C PRO A 57 -10.91 24.92 12.17
N THR A 58 -12.04 25.31 12.76
CA THR A 58 -13.32 24.59 12.65
C THR A 58 -13.74 24.33 11.20
N GLU A 59 -13.61 25.31 10.31
CA GLU A 59 -13.97 25.18 8.90
C GLU A 59 -13.13 24.07 8.21
N LEU A 60 -11.81 24.11 8.38
CA LEU A 60 -10.91 23.11 7.81
C LEU A 60 -11.12 21.73 8.45
N MET A 61 -11.44 21.69 9.76
CA MET A 61 -11.79 20.45 10.45
C MET A 61 -13.04 19.81 9.85
N MET A 62 -14.05 20.59 9.49
CA MET A 62 -15.27 20.10 8.83
C MET A 62 -14.98 19.60 7.41
N GLU A 63 -14.18 20.32 6.62
CA GLU A 63 -13.75 19.83 5.30
C GLU A 63 -13.02 18.48 5.40
N TRP A 64 -12.11 18.36 6.36
CA TRP A 64 -11.33 17.15 6.58
C TRP A 64 -12.21 15.97 7.05
N PHE A 65 -13.16 16.24 7.93
CA PHE A 65 -14.15 15.27 8.36
C PHE A 65 -14.94 14.71 7.19
N VAL A 66 -15.48 15.58 6.31
CA VAL A 66 -16.23 15.17 5.14
C VAL A 66 -15.37 14.30 4.21
N LEU A 67 -14.11 14.70 3.98
CA LEU A 67 -13.18 13.90 3.17
C LEU A 67 -12.89 12.54 3.80
N ALA A 68 -12.62 12.50 5.11
CA ALA A 68 -12.38 11.26 5.84
C ALA A 68 -13.58 10.31 5.79
N LYS A 69 -14.81 10.85 5.87
CA LYS A 69 -16.03 10.05 5.73
C LYS A 69 -16.23 9.50 4.31
N LYS A 70 -15.89 10.26 3.28
CA LYS A 70 -15.89 9.76 1.89
C LYS A 70 -14.88 8.62 1.69
N ILE A 71 -13.68 8.75 2.28
CA ILE A 71 -12.65 7.69 2.25
C ILE A 71 -13.15 6.43 2.96
N GLU A 72 -13.76 6.57 4.15
CA GLU A 72 -14.35 5.45 4.89
C GLU A 72 -15.43 4.73 4.06
N GLN A 73 -16.37 5.47 3.49
CA GLN A 73 -17.45 4.90 2.66
C GLN A 73 -16.89 4.19 1.43
N LYS A 74 -15.89 4.77 0.74
CA LYS A 74 -15.24 4.14 -0.40
C LYS A 74 -14.57 2.82 0.00
N ASN A 75 -13.89 2.77 1.15
CA ASN A 75 -13.27 1.53 1.63
C ASN A 75 -14.29 0.44 1.95
N LYS A 76 -15.40 0.77 2.63
CA LYS A 76 -16.48 -0.19 2.90
C LYS A 76 -17.04 -0.77 1.61
N PHE A 77 -17.25 0.08 0.64
CA PHE A 77 -17.71 -0.33 -0.69
C PHE A 77 -16.69 -1.21 -1.42
N LEU A 78 -15.40 -0.83 -1.44
CA LEU A 78 -14.36 -1.63 -2.08
C LEU A 78 -14.13 -2.98 -1.38
N ASN A 79 -14.40 -3.09 -0.07
CA ASN A 79 -14.38 -4.37 0.62
C ASN A 79 -15.44 -5.33 0.05
N LEU A 80 -16.67 -4.85 -0.17
CA LEU A 80 -17.73 -5.64 -0.80
C LEU A 80 -17.33 -6.09 -2.21
N ARG A 81 -16.79 -5.19 -3.02
CA ARG A 81 -16.35 -5.51 -4.39
C ARG A 81 -15.17 -6.50 -4.41
N ALA A 82 -14.24 -6.40 -3.48
CA ALA A 82 -13.12 -7.33 -3.36
C ALA A 82 -13.61 -8.76 -3.00
N VAL A 83 -14.58 -8.88 -2.12
CA VAL A 83 -15.21 -10.18 -1.76
C VAL A 83 -15.98 -10.74 -2.96
N GLU A 84 -16.83 -9.92 -3.59
CA GLU A 84 -17.61 -10.31 -4.79
C GLU A 84 -16.70 -10.81 -5.92
N LEU A 85 -15.63 -10.09 -6.18
CA LEU A 85 -14.65 -10.44 -7.20
C LEU A 85 -13.91 -11.73 -6.88
N THR A 86 -13.47 -11.88 -5.62
CA THR A 86 -12.80 -13.11 -5.14
C THR A 86 -13.73 -14.32 -5.28
N GLU A 87 -14.98 -14.18 -4.89
CA GLU A 87 -15.99 -15.24 -4.98
C GLU A 87 -16.30 -15.59 -6.44
N LYS A 88 -16.45 -14.60 -7.31
CA LYS A 88 -16.65 -14.82 -8.73
C LYS A 88 -15.51 -15.66 -9.35
N PHE A 89 -14.25 -15.29 -9.11
CA PHE A 89 -13.12 -16.07 -9.60
C PHE A 89 -13.13 -17.50 -9.05
N ARG A 90 -13.46 -17.66 -7.77
CA ARG A 90 -13.55 -18.99 -7.13
C ARG A 90 -14.64 -19.87 -7.77
N GLN A 91 -15.81 -19.32 -8.06
CA GLN A 91 -16.92 -20.04 -8.72
C GLN A 91 -16.55 -20.44 -10.14
N ASP A 92 -15.76 -19.63 -10.83
CA ASP A 92 -15.27 -19.89 -12.19
C ASP A 92 -14.00 -20.76 -12.23
N GLY A 93 -13.59 -21.32 -11.07
CA GLY A 93 -12.50 -22.30 -10.96
C GLY A 93 -11.10 -21.66 -10.94
N PHE A 94 -10.98 -20.40 -10.50
CA PHE A 94 -9.71 -19.71 -10.30
C PHE A 94 -9.47 -19.37 -8.83
N ARG A 95 -8.24 -19.57 -8.38
CA ARG A 95 -7.78 -18.96 -7.12
C ARG A 95 -7.30 -17.54 -7.39
N SER A 96 -7.46 -16.67 -6.42
CA SER A 96 -7.08 -15.26 -6.57
C SER A 96 -6.57 -14.65 -5.27
N CYS A 97 -5.81 -13.57 -5.39
CA CYS A 97 -5.15 -12.88 -4.28
C CYS A 97 -5.19 -11.36 -4.52
N ILE A 98 -5.78 -10.60 -3.60
CA ILE A 98 -5.79 -9.13 -3.63
C ILE A 98 -4.40 -8.63 -3.21
N LEU A 99 -3.68 -8.03 -4.14
CA LEU A 99 -2.25 -7.72 -3.98
C LEU A 99 -1.94 -6.51 -3.07
N LYS A 100 -2.82 -5.54 -3.02
CA LYS A 100 -2.67 -4.27 -2.30
C LYS A 100 -4.03 -3.87 -1.70
N GLY A 101 -4.34 -2.59 -1.71
CA GLY A 101 -5.69 -2.12 -1.43
C GLY A 101 -6.24 -2.64 -0.11
N GLN A 102 -7.29 -3.43 -0.18
CA GLN A 102 -8.05 -3.92 0.97
C GLN A 102 -7.24 -4.93 1.80
N GLY A 103 -6.36 -5.71 1.15
CA GLY A 103 -5.45 -6.62 1.83
C GLY A 103 -4.50 -5.92 2.79
N VAL A 104 -3.98 -4.74 2.41
CA VAL A 104 -3.08 -3.94 3.26
C VAL A 104 -3.88 -3.05 4.22
N ALA A 105 -5.02 -2.51 3.80
CA ALA A 105 -5.86 -1.65 4.64
C ALA A 105 -6.22 -2.29 5.99
N ARG A 106 -6.45 -3.61 6.01
CA ARG A 106 -6.73 -4.38 7.25
C ARG A 106 -5.62 -4.30 8.30
N LEU A 107 -4.39 -3.99 7.90
CA LEU A 107 -3.24 -3.86 8.82
C LEU A 107 -3.24 -2.53 9.59
N TYR A 108 -4.01 -1.55 9.12
CA TYR A 108 -4.17 -0.26 9.79
C TYR A 108 -5.04 -0.42 11.03
N PRO A 109 -4.75 0.31 12.13
CA PRO A 109 -5.60 0.31 13.32
C PRO A 109 -7.06 0.71 13.03
N ASN A 110 -7.26 1.56 12.02
CA ASN A 110 -8.56 1.82 11.40
C ASN A 110 -8.45 1.50 9.90
N PRO A 111 -8.91 0.34 9.45
CA PRO A 111 -8.82 -0.08 8.05
C PRO A 111 -9.45 0.89 7.05
N TYR A 112 -10.45 1.63 7.50
CA TYR A 112 -11.22 2.54 6.65
C TYR A 112 -10.56 3.91 6.43
N CYS A 113 -9.47 4.22 7.13
CA CYS A 113 -8.77 5.49 6.96
C CYS A 113 -7.72 5.48 5.82
N ARG A 114 -7.40 4.29 5.27
CA ARG A 114 -6.49 4.19 4.12
C ARG A 114 -7.20 4.67 2.86
N GLN A 115 -6.61 5.63 2.15
CA GLN A 115 -7.19 6.12 0.88
C GLN A 115 -6.93 5.10 -0.23
N SER A 116 -7.97 4.35 -0.61
CA SER A 116 -7.90 3.30 -1.63
C SER A 116 -8.20 3.83 -3.03
N GLY A 117 -7.61 3.21 -4.05
CA GLY A 117 -7.84 3.45 -5.47
C GLY A 117 -8.62 2.31 -6.12
N ASP A 118 -7.93 1.55 -6.93
CA ASP A 118 -8.32 0.37 -7.68
C ASP A 118 -8.26 -0.93 -6.84
N ILE A 119 -8.78 -2.01 -7.42
CA ILE A 119 -8.65 -3.37 -6.90
C ILE A 119 -7.64 -4.11 -7.79
N ASP A 120 -6.44 -4.35 -7.25
CA ASP A 120 -5.44 -5.19 -7.88
C ASP A 120 -5.64 -6.65 -7.46
N ILE A 121 -5.98 -7.52 -8.37
CA ILE A 121 -6.20 -8.94 -8.09
C ILE A 121 -5.30 -9.83 -8.95
N TRP A 122 -4.46 -10.62 -8.29
CA TRP A 122 -3.67 -11.65 -8.97
C TRP A 122 -4.48 -12.93 -9.09
N VAL A 123 -4.61 -13.44 -10.32
CA VAL A 123 -5.41 -14.62 -10.65
C VAL A 123 -4.50 -15.74 -11.14
N GLU A 124 -4.70 -16.93 -10.59
CA GLU A 124 -3.96 -18.14 -10.93
C GLU A 124 -4.19 -18.58 -12.36
N GLY A 125 -3.13 -19.10 -13.02
CA GLY A 125 -3.23 -19.73 -14.33
C GLY A 125 -2.45 -19.02 -15.43
N GLY A 126 -1.84 -17.90 -15.12
CA GLY A 126 -0.97 -17.13 -16.01
C GLY A 126 -1.71 -16.45 -17.18
N ARG A 127 -0.96 -15.60 -17.91
CA ARG A 127 -1.50 -14.66 -18.88
C ARG A 127 -2.49 -15.27 -19.90
N LYS A 128 -2.13 -16.38 -20.54
CA LYS A 128 -2.96 -16.94 -21.62
C LYS A 128 -4.32 -17.46 -21.14
N LYS A 129 -4.34 -18.17 -20.00
CA LYS A 129 -5.56 -18.75 -19.42
C LYS A 129 -6.46 -17.65 -18.89
N VAL A 130 -5.91 -16.75 -18.08
CA VAL A 130 -6.66 -15.65 -17.43
C VAL A 130 -7.20 -14.68 -18.48
N TYR A 131 -6.38 -14.21 -19.43
CA TYR A 131 -6.86 -13.29 -20.46
C TYR A 131 -7.99 -13.89 -21.32
N ARG A 132 -7.89 -15.18 -21.70
CA ARG A 132 -8.96 -15.85 -22.45
C ARG A 132 -10.28 -15.86 -21.66
N TYR A 133 -10.19 -16.14 -20.36
CA TYR A 133 -11.34 -16.11 -19.48
C TYR A 133 -11.95 -14.69 -19.42
N LEU A 134 -11.15 -13.67 -19.10
CA LEU A 134 -11.63 -12.28 -18.99
C LEU A 134 -12.29 -11.80 -20.29
N LYS A 135 -11.65 -12.08 -21.45
CA LYS A 135 -12.22 -11.75 -22.76
C LYS A 135 -13.57 -12.44 -23.01
N GLY A 136 -13.69 -13.69 -22.57
CA GLY A 136 -14.97 -14.42 -22.67
C GLY A 136 -16.07 -13.83 -21.81
N GLN A 137 -15.75 -13.27 -20.64
CA GLN A 137 -16.73 -12.61 -19.77
C GLN A 137 -17.21 -11.25 -20.31
N ILE A 138 -16.33 -10.44 -20.89
CA ILE A 138 -16.63 -9.10 -21.36
C ILE A 138 -17.12 -9.10 -22.83
N GLY A 139 -16.77 -10.11 -23.61
CA GLY A 139 -17.16 -10.22 -25.02
C GLY A 139 -16.43 -9.27 -25.99
N GLN A 140 -15.46 -8.48 -25.51
CA GLN A 140 -14.68 -7.54 -26.31
C GLN A 140 -13.20 -7.56 -25.91
N PRO A 141 -12.27 -7.02 -26.74
CA PRO A 141 -10.87 -6.86 -26.35
C PRO A 141 -10.75 -5.97 -25.12
N LEU A 142 -9.86 -6.40 -24.18
CA LEU A 142 -9.55 -5.67 -22.98
C LEU A 142 -8.27 -4.85 -23.17
N GLU A 143 -8.21 -3.70 -22.54
CA GLU A 143 -6.96 -2.96 -22.37
C GLU A 143 -6.00 -3.80 -21.53
N MET A 144 -4.80 -4.00 -22.06
CA MET A 144 -3.87 -4.95 -21.49
C MET A 144 -2.44 -4.44 -21.52
N GLU A 145 -1.81 -4.48 -20.37
CA GLU A 145 -0.36 -4.35 -20.21
C GLU A 145 0.34 -5.70 -20.17
N PHE A 146 1.66 -5.67 -19.99
CA PHE A 146 2.46 -6.89 -19.91
C PHE A 146 2.04 -7.79 -18.74
N HIS A 147 1.72 -7.21 -17.58
CA HIS A 147 1.53 -7.91 -16.31
C HIS A 147 0.08 -7.93 -15.82
N HIS A 148 -0.80 -7.08 -16.34
CA HIS A 148 -2.22 -7.03 -16.00
C HIS A 148 -3.12 -6.73 -17.20
N ALA A 149 -4.43 -6.83 -16.97
CA ALA A 149 -5.47 -6.33 -17.86
C ALA A 149 -6.50 -5.53 -17.04
N GLN A 150 -7.02 -4.46 -17.63
CA GLN A 150 -8.19 -3.78 -17.09
C GLN A 150 -9.41 -4.69 -17.23
N TYR A 151 -10.16 -4.86 -16.14
CA TYR A 151 -11.36 -5.71 -16.12
C TYR A 151 -12.59 -4.91 -15.70
N PRO A 152 -13.32 -4.31 -16.65
CA PRO A 152 -14.46 -3.43 -16.38
C PRO A 152 -15.70 -4.22 -15.99
N ILE A 153 -15.61 -4.99 -14.91
CA ILE A 153 -16.73 -5.79 -14.37
C ILE A 153 -17.67 -4.95 -13.51
N PHE A 154 -17.17 -3.88 -12.91
CA PHE A 154 -17.93 -2.96 -12.08
C PHE A 154 -17.93 -1.57 -12.74
N GLU A 155 -19.06 -0.85 -12.64
CA GLU A 155 -19.16 0.55 -13.08
C GLU A 155 -18.56 1.53 -12.07
N ASP A 156 -18.43 1.09 -10.83
CA ASP A 156 -18.13 1.90 -9.62
C ASP A 156 -16.80 1.55 -8.97
N ALA A 157 -16.04 0.56 -9.50
CA ALA A 157 -14.72 0.19 -9.05
C ALA A 157 -13.84 -0.23 -10.23
N GLU A 158 -12.66 0.35 -10.32
CA GLU A 158 -11.62 -0.07 -11.26
C GLU A 158 -10.98 -1.36 -10.78
N VAL A 159 -10.81 -2.32 -11.69
CA VAL A 159 -10.21 -3.64 -11.40
C VAL A 159 -9.06 -3.92 -12.35
N GLU A 160 -7.89 -4.18 -11.80
CA GLU A 160 -6.73 -4.66 -12.53
C GLU A 160 -6.49 -6.14 -12.22
N VAL A 161 -6.63 -6.99 -13.23
CA VAL A 161 -6.37 -8.42 -13.10
C VAL A 161 -4.94 -8.73 -13.49
N HIS A 162 -4.13 -9.07 -12.51
CA HIS A 162 -2.72 -9.38 -12.67
C HIS A 162 -2.50 -10.83 -13.07
N PHE A 163 -1.68 -11.04 -14.10
CA PHE A 163 -1.16 -12.34 -14.52
C PHE A 163 0.16 -12.67 -13.81
N ILE A 164 0.87 -11.60 -13.45
CA ILE A 164 2.15 -11.59 -12.75
C ILE A 164 2.05 -10.45 -11.73
N PRO A 165 2.32 -10.67 -10.44
CA PRO A 165 2.12 -9.65 -9.40
C PRO A 165 2.96 -8.39 -9.58
N ALA A 166 4.22 -8.53 -10.03
CA ALA A 166 5.13 -7.41 -10.17
C ALA A 166 5.88 -7.43 -11.49
N ASN A 167 6.06 -6.23 -12.07
CA ASN A 167 6.83 -6.02 -13.29
C ASN A 167 7.90 -4.93 -13.05
N PRO A 168 9.04 -5.24 -12.43
CA PRO A 168 10.14 -4.31 -12.34
C PRO A 168 10.69 -4.04 -13.74
N GLN A 169 10.99 -2.78 -14.05
CA GLN A 169 11.37 -2.31 -15.39
C GLN A 169 12.69 -2.89 -15.93
N TRP A 170 13.56 -3.43 -15.06
CA TRP A 170 14.87 -3.94 -15.44
C TRP A 170 14.80 -5.43 -15.71
N PRO A 171 15.23 -5.94 -16.89
CA PRO A 171 15.07 -7.34 -17.28
C PRO A 171 15.60 -8.34 -16.26
N TYR A 172 16.77 -8.08 -15.67
CA TYR A 172 17.35 -8.97 -14.64
C TYR A 172 16.49 -9.01 -13.37
N SER A 173 16.08 -7.85 -12.86
CA SER A 173 15.24 -7.76 -11.67
C SER A 173 13.86 -8.39 -11.92
N PHE A 174 13.29 -8.17 -13.09
CA PHE A 174 12.05 -8.83 -13.53
C PHE A 174 12.16 -10.36 -13.46
N TRP A 175 13.22 -10.94 -14.01
CA TRP A 175 13.40 -12.39 -13.99
C TRP A 175 13.56 -12.93 -12.56
N GLN A 176 14.30 -12.24 -11.70
CA GLN A 176 14.48 -12.63 -10.31
C GLN A 176 13.22 -12.45 -9.46
N VAL A 177 12.45 -11.37 -9.68
CA VAL A 177 11.15 -11.14 -8.99
C VAL A 177 10.14 -12.21 -9.41
N ASN A 178 10.08 -12.57 -10.68
CA ASN A 178 9.22 -13.67 -11.14
C ASN A 178 9.61 -15.01 -10.54
N ARG A 179 10.91 -15.27 -10.37
CA ARG A 179 11.38 -16.48 -9.68
C ARG A 179 10.96 -16.50 -8.22
N PHE A 180 11.10 -15.38 -7.54
CA PHE A 180 10.62 -15.21 -6.16
C PHE A 180 9.10 -15.44 -6.08
N THR A 181 8.32 -14.76 -6.93
CA THR A 181 6.87 -14.91 -7.00
C THR A 181 6.44 -16.37 -7.19
N LYS A 182 7.03 -17.05 -8.17
CA LYS A 182 6.73 -18.46 -8.44
C LYS A 182 7.11 -19.41 -7.31
N SER A 183 8.16 -19.10 -6.57
CA SER A 183 8.56 -19.95 -5.42
C SER A 183 7.59 -19.92 -4.25
N LEU A 184 6.73 -18.90 -4.16
CA LEU A 184 5.74 -18.71 -3.10
C LEU A 184 4.29 -18.69 -3.64
N GLU A 185 4.07 -18.94 -4.91
CA GLU A 185 2.77 -18.78 -5.59
C GLU A 185 1.65 -19.56 -4.90
N GLU A 186 1.88 -20.84 -4.61
CA GLU A 186 0.90 -21.72 -3.96
C GLU A 186 0.45 -21.20 -2.60
N GLU A 187 1.40 -20.69 -1.81
CA GLU A 187 1.12 -20.14 -0.50
C GLU A 187 0.23 -18.89 -0.58
N GLN A 188 0.48 -18.01 -1.58
CA GLN A 188 -0.30 -16.79 -1.74
C GLN A 188 -1.76 -17.07 -2.11
N PHE A 189 -2.00 -18.04 -2.99
CA PHE A 189 -3.37 -18.42 -3.37
C PHE A 189 -4.11 -19.21 -2.29
N SER A 190 -3.41 -19.73 -1.32
CA SER A 190 -3.99 -20.45 -0.17
C SER A 190 -4.21 -19.55 1.05
N HIS A 191 -3.52 -18.40 1.12
CA HIS A 191 -3.60 -17.49 2.27
C HIS A 191 -4.83 -16.59 2.17
N ARG A 192 -5.79 -16.80 3.09
CA ARG A 192 -7.06 -16.07 3.13
C ARG A 192 -7.20 -15.31 4.45
N VAL A 193 -7.90 -14.20 4.40
CA VAL A 193 -8.20 -13.37 5.57
C VAL A 193 -9.64 -12.87 5.51
N GLU A 194 -10.26 -12.73 6.68
CA GLU A 194 -11.54 -12.07 6.81
C GLU A 194 -11.38 -10.54 6.79
N LEU A 195 -12.26 -9.87 6.07
CA LEU A 195 -12.32 -8.42 6.05
C LEU A 195 -13.10 -7.88 7.26
N PRO A 196 -12.82 -6.62 7.68
CA PRO A 196 -13.49 -6.01 8.81
C PRO A 196 -15.02 -6.05 8.71
N GLU A 197 -15.69 -6.07 9.86
CA GLU A 197 -17.15 -6.09 10.00
C GLU A 197 -17.83 -7.36 9.43
N GLY A 198 -17.07 -8.45 9.22
CA GLY A 198 -17.63 -9.72 8.73
C GLY A 198 -18.12 -9.67 7.28
N VAL A 199 -17.57 -8.78 6.48
CA VAL A 199 -17.97 -8.58 5.06
C VAL A 199 -17.73 -9.84 4.22
N GLY A 200 -16.71 -10.63 4.56
CA GLY A 200 -16.31 -11.86 3.90
C GLY A 200 -14.80 -12.03 3.81
N GLU A 201 -14.37 -13.12 3.17
CA GLU A 201 -12.97 -13.47 3.02
C GLU A 201 -12.41 -13.12 1.65
N ILE A 202 -11.14 -12.70 1.63
CA ILE A 202 -10.35 -12.52 0.41
C ILE A 202 -9.01 -13.25 0.52
N GLY A 203 -8.44 -13.68 -0.61
CA GLY A 203 -7.04 -14.04 -0.68
C GLY A 203 -6.15 -12.80 -0.58
N VAL A 204 -5.07 -12.86 0.18
CA VAL A 204 -4.08 -11.78 0.29
C VAL A 204 -2.67 -12.35 0.36
N PRO A 205 -1.63 -11.60 -0.02
CA PRO A 205 -0.25 -12.03 0.16
C PRO A 205 0.09 -12.32 1.63
N THR A 206 0.99 -13.27 1.83
CA THR A 206 1.62 -13.47 3.14
C THR A 206 2.57 -12.31 3.47
N ALA A 207 2.85 -12.07 4.76
CA ALA A 207 3.77 -11.03 5.19
C ALA A 207 5.18 -11.18 4.55
N ALA A 208 5.66 -12.41 4.38
CA ALA A 208 6.94 -12.70 3.74
C ALA A 208 6.97 -12.26 2.26
N PHE A 209 5.88 -12.51 1.54
CA PHE A 209 5.73 -12.06 0.15
C PHE A 209 5.63 -10.53 0.07
N ASP A 210 4.77 -9.93 0.90
CA ASP A 210 4.49 -8.49 0.88
C ASP A 210 5.72 -7.63 1.19
N ARG A 211 6.63 -8.09 2.04
CA ARG A 211 7.88 -7.37 2.33
C ARG A 211 8.73 -7.12 1.07
N ILE A 212 8.71 -8.04 0.12
CA ILE A 212 9.47 -7.91 -1.14
C ILE A 212 8.61 -7.32 -2.24
N TYR A 213 7.39 -7.80 -2.40
CA TYR A 213 6.46 -7.35 -3.44
C TYR A 213 6.15 -5.85 -3.31
N SER A 214 5.76 -5.38 -2.12
CA SER A 214 5.42 -3.97 -1.91
C SER A 214 6.62 -3.07 -2.10
N LEU A 215 7.82 -3.48 -1.67
CA LEU A 215 9.03 -2.70 -1.92
C LEU A 215 9.38 -2.65 -3.41
N ALA A 216 9.19 -3.74 -4.16
CA ALA A 216 9.40 -3.77 -5.61
C ALA A 216 8.38 -2.89 -6.35
N HIS A 217 7.13 -2.87 -5.88
CA HIS A 217 6.09 -1.98 -6.40
C HIS A 217 6.42 -0.50 -6.14
N ILE A 218 6.82 -0.14 -4.91
CA ILE A 218 7.31 1.20 -4.55
C ILE A 218 8.49 1.60 -5.43
N TYR A 219 9.45 0.69 -5.63
CA TYR A 219 10.62 0.93 -6.49
C TYR A 219 10.21 1.24 -7.94
N LYS A 220 9.30 0.46 -8.52
CA LYS A 220 8.79 0.70 -9.88
C LYS A 220 8.22 2.12 -9.99
N HIS A 221 7.28 2.47 -9.13
CA HIS A 221 6.61 3.77 -9.19
C HIS A 221 7.56 4.94 -8.91
N PHE A 222 8.49 4.78 -7.98
CA PHE A 222 9.47 5.81 -7.67
C PHE A 222 10.29 6.25 -8.90
N PHE A 223 10.59 5.32 -9.81
CA PHE A 223 11.38 5.60 -11.02
C PHE A 223 10.55 5.85 -12.28
N SER A 224 9.23 5.67 -12.26
CA SER A 224 8.39 5.82 -13.47
C SER A 224 7.34 6.92 -13.36
N GLU A 225 6.49 6.87 -12.35
CA GLU A 225 5.24 7.63 -12.29
C GLU A 225 5.18 8.61 -11.11
N GLY A 226 6.12 8.46 -10.17
CA GLY A 226 6.07 9.13 -8.88
C GLY A 226 5.37 8.27 -7.83
N ILE A 227 5.52 8.65 -6.56
CA ILE A 227 4.97 7.89 -5.44
C ILE A 227 4.56 8.82 -4.32
N GLY A 228 3.41 8.51 -3.67
CA GLY A 228 2.93 9.22 -2.51
C GLY A 228 3.27 8.52 -1.18
N LEU A 229 2.98 9.21 -0.09
CA LEU A 229 3.21 8.66 1.27
C LEU A 229 2.31 7.50 1.60
N ARG A 230 1.18 7.31 0.90
CA ARG A 230 0.29 6.17 1.12
C ARG A 230 1.04 4.85 1.01
N GLN A 231 1.81 4.64 -0.05
CA GLN A 231 2.56 3.40 -0.26
C GLN A 231 3.68 3.22 0.78
N ILE A 232 4.26 4.32 1.25
CA ILE A 232 5.28 4.31 2.31
C ILE A 232 4.67 3.89 3.64
N VAL A 233 3.46 4.38 3.95
CA VAL A 233 2.70 4.00 5.15
C VAL A 233 2.18 2.56 5.04
N ASP A 234 1.74 2.11 3.86
CA ASP A 234 1.40 0.69 3.62
C ASP A 234 2.58 -0.20 4.02
N TYR A 235 3.79 0.17 3.57
CA TYR A 235 5.00 -0.59 3.88
C TYR A 235 5.36 -0.56 5.38
N TYR A 236 5.08 0.56 6.07
CA TYR A 236 5.20 0.66 7.51
C TYR A 236 4.38 -0.43 8.22
N TYR A 237 3.11 -0.59 7.84
CA TYR A 237 2.25 -1.60 8.46
C TYR A 237 2.59 -3.03 8.03
N ILE A 238 3.06 -3.24 6.80
CA ILE A 238 3.57 -4.54 6.35
C ILE A 238 4.77 -4.97 7.21
N LEU A 239 5.72 -4.09 7.47
CA LEU A 239 6.88 -4.39 8.32
C LEU A 239 6.47 -4.67 9.77
N ARG A 240 5.48 -3.97 10.29
CA ARG A 240 4.97 -4.15 11.67
C ARG A 240 4.23 -5.47 11.91
N GLN A 241 3.94 -6.25 10.89
CA GLN A 241 3.49 -7.64 11.09
C GLN A 241 4.59 -8.48 11.78
N GLY A 242 5.83 -8.02 11.75
CA GLY A 242 6.96 -8.71 12.33
C GLY A 242 7.51 -9.82 11.43
N PHE A 243 8.61 -10.37 11.84
CA PHE A 243 9.31 -11.49 11.19
C PHE A 243 10.34 -12.11 12.14
N THR A 244 10.68 -13.37 11.89
CA THR A 244 11.80 -14.02 12.58
C THR A 244 13.14 -13.56 12.00
N GLU A 245 14.24 -13.89 12.68
CA GLU A 245 15.58 -13.59 12.16
C GLU A 245 15.86 -14.33 10.84
N GLU A 246 15.39 -15.56 10.72
CA GLU A 246 15.51 -16.38 9.50
C GLU A 246 14.73 -15.73 8.33
N GLU A 247 13.51 -15.27 8.58
CA GLU A 247 12.70 -14.57 7.58
C GLU A 247 13.36 -13.25 7.16
N ARG A 248 13.97 -12.51 8.10
CA ARG A 248 14.72 -11.30 7.82
C ARG A 248 15.90 -11.58 6.89
N GLN A 249 16.69 -12.60 7.22
CA GLN A 249 17.85 -12.99 6.42
C GLN A 249 17.46 -13.44 5.02
N GLU A 250 16.38 -14.22 4.87
CA GLU A 250 15.90 -14.64 3.56
C GLU A 250 15.35 -13.45 2.76
N THR A 251 14.62 -12.53 3.40
CA THR A 251 14.18 -11.27 2.76
C THR A 251 15.37 -10.45 2.26
N VAL A 252 16.41 -10.26 3.07
CA VAL A 252 17.62 -9.54 2.69
C VAL A 252 18.35 -10.23 1.54
N LYS A 253 18.44 -11.55 1.56
CA LYS A 253 19.05 -12.35 0.48
C LYS A 253 18.30 -12.13 -0.86
N TRP A 254 16.97 -12.13 -0.84
CA TRP A 254 16.17 -11.81 -2.03
C TRP A 254 16.38 -10.36 -2.47
N LEU A 255 16.37 -9.39 -1.56
CA LEU A 255 16.63 -7.97 -1.89
C LEU A 255 17.97 -7.76 -2.56
N LYS A 256 19.02 -8.47 -2.13
CA LYS A 256 20.33 -8.46 -2.80
C LYS A 256 20.26 -9.10 -4.19
N ARG A 257 19.58 -10.24 -4.31
CA ARG A 257 19.43 -10.96 -5.58
C ARG A 257 18.67 -10.15 -6.63
N ILE A 258 17.60 -9.46 -6.25
CA ILE A 258 16.83 -8.58 -7.15
C ILE A 258 17.46 -7.17 -7.32
N ARG A 259 18.65 -6.93 -6.73
CA ARG A 259 19.39 -5.65 -6.77
C ARG A 259 18.66 -4.46 -6.15
N MET A 260 17.82 -4.71 -5.17
CA MET A 260 17.05 -3.66 -4.47
C MET A 260 17.57 -3.38 -3.05
N TYR A 261 18.68 -4.00 -2.63
CA TYR A 261 19.18 -3.87 -1.26
C TYR A 261 19.55 -2.42 -0.89
N LYS A 262 20.13 -1.65 -1.83
CA LYS A 262 20.44 -0.23 -1.59
C LYS A 262 19.16 0.59 -1.39
N PHE A 263 18.13 0.35 -2.20
CA PHE A 263 16.83 0.99 -2.06
C PHE A 263 16.14 0.59 -0.74
N ALA A 264 16.24 -0.67 -0.35
CA ALA A 264 15.73 -1.15 0.94
C ALA A 264 16.38 -0.40 2.11
N ARG A 265 17.68 -0.18 2.11
CA ARG A 265 18.37 0.61 3.14
C ARG A 265 17.89 2.08 3.19
N ALA A 266 17.67 2.70 2.03
CA ALA A 266 17.07 4.03 1.94
C ALA A 266 15.65 4.03 2.52
N MET A 267 14.84 3.01 2.19
CA MET A 267 13.50 2.85 2.73
C MET A 267 13.50 2.63 4.24
N MET A 268 14.44 1.83 4.79
CA MET A 268 14.56 1.66 6.24
C MET A 268 14.86 2.98 6.95
N PHE A 269 15.65 3.87 6.35
CA PHE A 269 15.82 5.23 6.89
C PHE A 269 14.49 6.00 6.93
N VAL A 270 13.71 5.97 5.86
CA VAL A 270 12.39 6.65 5.83
C VAL A 270 11.47 6.05 6.88
N GLN A 271 11.38 4.74 6.97
CA GLN A 271 10.53 4.04 7.93
C GLN A 271 10.92 4.37 9.38
N HIS A 272 12.20 4.29 9.72
CA HIS A 272 12.69 4.50 11.08
C HIS A 272 12.80 5.98 11.44
N CYS A 273 13.60 6.73 10.67
CA CYS A 273 13.95 8.11 11.05
C CYS A 273 12.82 9.11 10.75
N VAL A 274 11.97 8.86 9.74
CA VAL A 274 10.89 9.78 9.39
C VAL A 274 9.56 9.32 10.00
N LEU A 275 9.17 8.06 9.86
CA LEU A 275 7.88 7.56 10.35
C LEU A 275 7.94 7.05 11.79
N GLY A 276 9.11 6.68 12.30
CA GLY A 276 9.29 6.24 13.68
C GLY A 276 9.15 4.72 13.87
N LEU A 277 9.30 3.93 12.81
CA LEU A 277 9.27 2.48 12.90
C LEU A 277 10.32 1.98 13.89
N GLU A 278 9.95 1.08 14.77
CA GLU A 278 10.81 0.53 15.80
C GLU A 278 11.92 -0.35 15.17
N GLU A 279 13.12 -0.35 15.77
CA GLU A 279 14.31 -1.02 15.23
C GLU A 279 14.11 -2.52 14.96
N GLN A 280 13.33 -3.20 15.78
CA GLN A 280 13.00 -4.61 15.63
C GLN A 280 12.31 -4.98 14.32
N TYR A 281 11.68 -4.00 13.65
CA TYR A 281 11.01 -4.16 12.37
C TYR A 281 11.86 -3.74 11.18
N LEU A 282 13.14 -3.41 11.38
CA LEU A 282 14.05 -3.06 10.29
C LEU A 282 14.61 -4.32 9.63
N LEU A 283 14.50 -4.38 8.31
CA LEU A 283 15.07 -5.48 7.52
C LEU A 283 16.60 -5.40 7.42
N CYS A 284 17.15 -4.19 7.45
CA CYS A 284 18.58 -3.93 7.33
C CYS A 284 18.93 -2.54 7.86
N GLU A 285 20.21 -2.27 8.04
CA GLU A 285 20.73 -0.98 8.47
C GLU A 285 20.29 0.18 7.54
N PRO A 286 19.70 1.24 8.11
CA PRO A 286 19.31 2.43 7.36
C PRO A 286 20.48 3.11 6.65
N ASP A 287 20.24 3.67 5.47
CA ASP A 287 21.18 4.55 4.77
C ASP A 287 20.68 5.99 4.80
N THR A 288 21.35 6.83 5.60
CA THR A 288 20.94 8.23 5.80
C THR A 288 21.00 9.06 4.53
N LYS A 289 22.04 8.88 3.71
CA LYS A 289 22.23 9.67 2.48
C LYS A 289 21.17 9.35 1.45
N GLU A 290 21.02 8.08 1.14
CA GLU A 290 20.03 7.62 0.15
C GLU A 290 18.59 7.79 0.67
N GLY A 291 18.37 7.64 1.96
CA GLY A 291 17.06 7.85 2.59
C GLY A 291 16.60 9.32 2.57
N ASN A 292 17.50 10.26 2.80
CA ASN A 292 17.20 11.69 2.66
C ASN A 292 16.86 12.05 1.20
N PHE A 293 17.61 11.49 0.23
CA PHE A 293 17.31 11.66 -1.18
C PHE A 293 15.92 11.08 -1.53
N LEU A 294 15.67 9.85 -1.12
CA LEU A 294 14.38 9.16 -1.31
C LEU A 294 13.22 10.01 -0.76
N MET A 295 13.35 10.48 0.49
CA MET A 295 12.30 11.26 1.14
C MET A 295 12.04 12.60 0.44
N LYS A 296 13.12 13.30 0.03
CA LYS A 296 13.01 14.56 -0.72
C LYS A 296 12.25 14.34 -2.04
N THR A 297 12.58 13.28 -2.77
CA THR A 297 11.92 12.95 -4.04
C THR A 297 10.45 12.59 -3.85
N ILE A 298 10.11 11.77 -2.83
CA ILE A 298 8.73 11.44 -2.50
C ILE A 298 7.91 12.71 -2.24
N MET A 299 8.43 13.66 -1.46
CA MET A 299 7.72 14.90 -1.14
C MET A 299 7.56 15.87 -2.32
N GLN A 300 8.30 15.67 -3.40
CA GLN A 300 8.15 16.42 -4.65
C GLN A 300 7.15 15.76 -5.62
N GLY A 301 6.84 14.49 -5.41
CA GLY A 301 5.86 13.72 -6.16
C GLY A 301 4.44 13.88 -5.58
N GLY A 302 3.70 12.83 -5.63
CA GLY A 302 2.32 12.71 -5.13
C GLY A 302 1.69 11.44 -5.73
N ASN A 303 0.44 11.17 -5.37
CA ASN A 303 -0.37 10.11 -5.98
C ASN A 303 -1.32 10.72 -7.01
#